data_833992d50691d08113f611752bc21cf7
#
_entry.id   833992d50691d08113f611752bc21cf7
#
_cell.length_a   1.000
_cell.length_b   1.000
_cell.length_c   1.000
_cell.angle_alpha   90.00
_cell.angle_beta   90.00
_cell.angle_gamma   90.00
#
_symmetry.space_group_name_H-M   'P 1'
#
loop_
_entity.id
_entity.type
_entity.pdbx_description
1 polymer ?
#
loop_
_entity_poly.entity_id
_entity_poly.type
_entity_poly.pdbx_seq_one_letter_code
_entity_poly.pdbx_strand_id
1 'polypeptide(L)'
;MRRECPDIGNNVLPLIPMTDLRFDNAFVRELPADPEIANGPRQVVGAAFSWAEPTPVAAPRLVAASAEVAAMLGISPEAPDFAAVFSGNTRWPGMTGYAMAYGGHQFGNWAGQLGDGRALGLGEVLTAHDGRQELQLKGAGRTPYSRGADGRAVLRSSIRELLCSEAMHHLGVPTTRALSLVVTGDEVLRDVMYDGHPALEQGAIVCRVAPSFIRFGSFELPAARNDLDLLRRLTDFTIATHYPAFASLGGEDRYAAFFAEVCERTARLMAHWMRVGFVHGVMNTDNMSILGLTIDYGPYGWVDDFDPDWTPNTTDRAHKRYRFGHQPRVAY
;
A
#
# COMPACT_ATOMS: atom_id res chain seq x y z
N MET A 1 28.06 19.88 -36.45
CA MET A 1 27.91 20.45 -35.10
C MET A 1 27.21 19.41 -34.25
N ARG A 2 27.95 18.65 -33.43
CA ARG A 2 27.38 17.74 -32.43
C ARG A 2 27.04 18.60 -31.22
N ARG A 3 25.77 18.59 -30.77
CA ARG A 3 25.37 19.22 -29.54
C ARG A 3 25.77 18.27 -28.43
N GLU A 4 26.69 18.68 -27.58
CA GLU A 4 27.03 17.99 -26.32
C GLU A 4 25.83 18.09 -25.38
N CYS A 5 25.43 16.95 -24.80
CA CYS A 5 24.48 16.91 -23.69
C CYS A 5 25.13 17.59 -22.48
N PRO A 6 24.39 18.40 -21.72
CA PRO A 6 24.91 18.93 -20.48
C PRO A 6 25.16 17.82 -19.48
N ASP A 7 26.33 17.84 -18.87
CA ASP A 7 26.75 16.98 -17.77
C ASP A 7 25.79 17.20 -16.58
N ILE A 8 24.92 16.22 -16.33
CA ILE A 8 24.10 16.20 -15.13
C ILE A 8 25.02 15.76 -14.01
N GLY A 9 25.59 16.75 -13.31
CA GLY A 9 26.46 16.52 -12.18
C GLY A 9 25.84 15.51 -11.22
N ASN A 10 26.59 14.44 -10.94
CA ASN A 10 26.32 13.45 -9.90
C ASN A 10 26.31 14.13 -8.52
N ASN A 11 25.20 14.76 -8.15
CA ASN A 11 24.91 15.08 -6.77
C ASN A 11 24.49 13.78 -6.05
N VAL A 12 25.45 12.90 -5.82
CA VAL A 12 25.27 11.78 -4.90
C VAL A 12 25.16 12.38 -3.51
N LEU A 13 23.94 12.53 -3.00
CA LEU A 13 23.73 12.87 -1.60
C LEU A 13 24.46 11.83 -0.75
N PRO A 14 25.14 12.23 0.34
CA PRO A 14 25.80 11.28 1.22
C PRO A 14 24.73 10.29 1.74
N LEU A 15 24.95 8.99 1.50
CA LEU A 15 24.14 7.93 2.08
C LEU A 15 24.20 8.07 3.61
N ILE A 16 23.07 8.29 4.24
CA ILE A 16 22.96 8.31 5.70
C ILE A 16 23.26 6.89 6.17
N PRO A 17 24.14 6.69 7.19
CA PRO A 17 24.27 5.38 7.81
C PRO A 17 22.88 4.87 8.19
N MET A 18 22.57 3.61 7.91
CA MET A 18 21.22 3.02 8.09
C MET A 18 20.70 3.12 9.54
N THR A 19 21.58 3.40 10.49
CA THR A 19 21.27 3.67 11.90
C THR A 19 20.63 5.04 12.16
N ASP A 20 20.59 5.94 11.17
CA ASP A 20 20.18 7.33 11.34
C ASP A 20 18.81 7.64 10.72
N LEU A 21 18.07 6.62 10.26
CA LEU A 21 16.69 6.81 9.81
C LEU A 21 15.82 7.31 10.97
N ARG A 22 15.18 8.45 10.75
CA ARG A 22 14.28 9.03 11.75
C ARG A 22 12.88 8.51 11.58
N PHE A 23 12.47 7.57 12.43
CA PHE A 23 11.09 7.11 12.52
C PHE A 23 10.27 8.05 13.41
N ASP A 24 9.11 8.48 12.90
CA ASP A 24 8.15 9.28 13.67
C ASP A 24 6.98 8.42 14.18
N ASN A 25 6.54 7.45 13.41
CA ASN A 25 5.51 6.48 13.76
C ASN A 25 4.22 7.11 14.29
N ALA A 26 3.79 8.25 13.70
CA ALA A 26 2.65 9.01 14.17
C ALA A 26 1.36 8.19 14.15
N PHE A 27 1.16 7.33 13.13
CA PHE A 27 -0.03 6.50 13.01
C PHE A 27 -0.22 5.63 14.26
N VAL A 28 0.81 4.89 14.67
CA VAL A 28 0.72 3.99 15.83
C VAL A 28 0.84 4.73 17.17
N ARG A 29 1.39 5.94 17.18
CA ARG A 29 1.50 6.78 18.39
C ARG A 29 0.18 7.47 18.75
N GLU A 30 -0.60 7.90 17.74
CA GLU A 30 -1.75 8.79 17.93
C GLU A 30 -3.09 8.06 17.84
N LEU A 31 -3.14 6.92 17.11
CA LEU A 31 -4.36 6.14 16.96
C LEU A 31 -4.41 4.95 17.92
N PRO A 32 -5.62 4.47 18.27
CA PRO A 32 -5.77 3.35 19.20
C PRO A 32 -5.33 2.03 18.57
N ALA A 33 -4.51 1.30 19.30
CA ALA A 33 -4.12 -0.07 19.00
C ALA A 33 -5.15 -1.08 19.54
N ASP A 34 -5.24 -2.22 18.87
CA ASP A 34 -5.87 -3.41 19.41
C ASP A 34 -5.10 -3.86 20.69
N PRO A 35 -5.77 -4.00 21.82
CA PRO A 35 -5.11 -4.42 23.07
C PRO A 35 -4.62 -5.87 23.05
N GLU A 36 -5.18 -6.71 22.15
CA GLU A 36 -4.77 -8.09 21.99
C GLU A 36 -3.53 -8.18 21.11
N ILE A 37 -2.43 -8.72 21.65
CA ILE A 37 -1.14 -8.82 20.95
C ILE A 37 -0.94 -10.15 20.24
N ALA A 38 -1.80 -11.16 20.50
CA ALA A 38 -1.68 -12.45 19.82
C ALA A 38 -1.95 -12.30 18.31
N ASN A 39 -1.10 -12.92 17.50
CA ASN A 39 -1.17 -12.81 16.03
C ASN A 39 -2.15 -13.84 15.41
N GLY A 40 -3.35 -13.96 15.97
CA GLY A 40 -4.42 -14.84 15.48
C GLY A 40 -5.54 -14.07 14.79
N PRO A 41 -6.20 -14.66 13.75
CA PRO A 41 -7.33 -14.04 13.09
C PRO A 41 -8.48 -13.76 14.08
N ARG A 42 -8.97 -12.51 14.09
CA ARG A 42 -10.05 -12.06 14.98
C ARG A 42 -10.79 -10.83 14.45
N GLN A 43 -11.94 -10.55 15.02
CA GLN A 43 -12.57 -9.23 14.88
C GLN A 43 -11.90 -8.25 15.84
N VAL A 44 -11.40 -7.15 15.28
CA VAL A 44 -10.76 -6.07 16.03
C VAL A 44 -11.74 -4.91 16.15
N VAL A 45 -12.04 -4.46 17.36
CA VAL A 45 -13.04 -3.43 17.64
C VAL A 45 -12.39 -2.27 18.39
N GLY A 46 -12.77 -1.04 18.06
CA GLY A 46 -12.28 0.16 18.76
C GLY A 46 -10.81 0.51 18.49
N ALA A 47 -10.21 -0.08 17.45
CA ALA A 47 -8.79 0.12 17.13
C ALA A 47 -8.58 0.38 15.63
N ALA A 48 -7.60 1.21 15.31
CA ALA A 48 -7.19 1.52 13.95
C ALA A 48 -6.20 0.50 13.38
N PHE A 49 -5.51 -0.25 14.25
CA PHE A 49 -4.51 -1.24 13.89
C PHE A 49 -4.31 -2.28 14.99
N SER A 50 -3.69 -3.39 14.63
CA SER A 50 -3.16 -4.38 15.57
C SER A 50 -1.64 -4.45 15.45
N TRP A 51 -0.94 -4.67 16.56
CA TRP A 51 0.46 -5.02 16.54
C TRP A 51 0.66 -6.34 15.79
N ALA A 52 1.61 -6.37 14.88
CA ALA A 52 1.90 -7.56 14.09
C ALA A 52 3.40 -7.61 13.75
N GLU A 53 3.96 -8.81 13.80
CA GLU A 53 5.36 -9.03 13.50
C GLU A 53 5.51 -9.83 12.22
N PRO A 54 6.50 -9.50 11.37
CA PRO A 54 6.84 -10.34 10.23
C PRO A 54 7.17 -11.76 10.68
N THR A 55 6.71 -12.74 9.92
CA THR A 55 7.12 -14.13 10.12
C THR A 55 8.43 -14.34 9.36
N PRO A 56 9.52 -14.72 10.03
CA PRO A 56 10.82 -14.95 9.38
C PRO A 56 10.73 -15.89 8.18
N VAL A 57 11.60 -15.70 7.21
CA VAL A 57 11.71 -16.49 5.99
C VAL A 57 13.07 -17.20 5.92
N ALA A 58 13.13 -18.33 5.19
CA ALA A 58 14.27 -19.27 5.26
C ALA A 58 15.57 -18.69 4.69
N ALA A 59 15.52 -18.05 3.50
CA ALA A 59 16.72 -17.59 2.79
C ALA A 59 16.41 -16.31 1.98
N PRO A 60 16.30 -15.15 2.65
CA PRO A 60 15.98 -13.91 1.96
C PRO A 60 17.11 -13.50 1.00
N ARG A 61 16.73 -13.20 -0.24
CA ARG A 61 17.66 -12.71 -1.27
C ARG A 61 17.02 -11.59 -2.06
N LEU A 62 17.72 -10.46 -2.14
CA LEU A 62 17.29 -9.31 -2.95
C LEU A 62 17.25 -9.71 -4.44
N VAL A 63 16.14 -9.41 -5.10
CA VAL A 63 15.94 -9.60 -6.55
C VAL A 63 16.07 -8.26 -7.28
N ALA A 64 15.42 -7.22 -6.74
CA ALA A 64 15.44 -5.89 -7.31
C ALA A 64 15.21 -4.84 -6.21
N ALA A 65 15.76 -3.66 -6.42
CA ALA A 65 15.46 -2.48 -5.62
C ALA A 65 15.35 -1.25 -6.54
N SER A 66 14.44 -0.32 -6.19
CA SER A 66 14.36 0.99 -6.82
C SER A 66 15.44 1.90 -6.24
N ALA A 67 16.43 2.28 -7.06
CA ALA A 67 17.48 3.19 -6.64
C ALA A 67 16.92 4.58 -6.26
N GLU A 68 15.88 5.03 -6.96
CA GLU A 68 15.22 6.31 -6.67
C GLU A 68 14.51 6.30 -5.32
N VAL A 69 13.76 5.22 -5.01
CA VAL A 69 13.08 5.09 -3.72
C VAL A 69 14.08 4.92 -2.59
N ALA A 70 15.16 4.17 -2.80
CA ALA A 70 16.24 4.04 -1.84
C ALA A 70 16.91 5.40 -1.56
N ALA A 71 17.19 6.19 -2.60
CA ALA A 71 17.74 7.54 -2.48
C ALA A 71 16.76 8.49 -1.76
N MET A 72 15.46 8.44 -2.08
CA MET A 72 14.41 9.21 -1.39
C MET A 72 14.42 8.93 0.12
N LEU A 73 14.62 7.68 0.52
CA LEU A 73 14.68 7.26 1.92
C LEU A 73 16.07 7.47 2.56
N GLY A 74 17.10 7.76 1.76
CA GLY A 74 18.49 7.92 2.24
C GLY A 74 19.15 6.60 2.62
N ILE A 75 18.77 5.47 1.99
CA ILE A 75 19.29 4.12 2.29
C ILE A 75 20.00 3.51 1.08
N SER A 76 20.86 2.52 1.33
CA SER A 76 21.58 1.78 0.27
C SER A 76 21.05 0.35 0.13
N PRO A 77 20.63 -0.07 -1.07
CA PRO A 77 20.30 -1.47 -1.34
C PRO A 77 21.47 -2.45 -1.22
N GLU A 78 22.72 -1.94 -1.26
CA GLU A 78 23.95 -2.73 -1.10
C GLU A 78 24.30 -3.00 0.37
N ALA A 79 23.54 -2.44 1.31
CA ALA A 79 23.78 -2.68 2.73
C ALA A 79 23.63 -4.18 3.08
N PRO A 80 24.53 -4.73 3.89
CA PRO A 80 24.60 -6.17 4.14
C PRO A 80 23.32 -6.78 4.72
N ASP A 81 22.56 -6.00 5.48
CA ASP A 81 21.31 -6.41 6.13
C ASP A 81 20.04 -6.01 5.37
N PHE A 82 20.18 -5.32 4.21
CA PHE A 82 19.03 -4.81 3.44
C PHE A 82 17.99 -5.91 3.13
N ALA A 83 18.43 -7.04 2.58
CA ALA A 83 17.53 -8.13 2.26
C ALA A 83 16.88 -8.75 3.52
N ALA A 84 17.61 -8.83 4.63
CA ALA A 84 17.09 -9.35 5.89
C ALA A 84 16.05 -8.42 6.51
N VAL A 85 16.25 -7.12 6.43
CA VAL A 85 15.29 -6.11 6.92
C VAL A 85 14.03 -6.10 6.06
N PHE A 86 14.17 -6.00 4.74
CA PHE A 86 13.02 -5.90 3.84
C PHE A 86 12.37 -7.25 3.48
N SER A 87 12.85 -8.34 4.11
CA SER A 87 12.12 -9.60 4.25
C SER A 87 11.39 -9.73 5.60
N GLY A 88 11.67 -8.85 6.56
CA GLY A 88 11.15 -8.93 7.92
C GLY A 88 11.91 -9.86 8.85
N ASN A 89 13.08 -10.39 8.44
CA ASN A 89 13.91 -11.26 9.29
C ASN A 89 14.67 -10.48 10.38
N THR A 90 14.93 -9.21 10.14
CA THR A 90 15.54 -8.27 11.11
C THR A 90 14.83 -6.92 11.05
N ARG A 91 15.15 -6.03 11.99
CA ARG A 91 14.63 -4.66 12.01
C ARG A 91 15.72 -3.65 12.30
N TRP A 92 15.60 -2.48 11.70
CA TRP A 92 16.39 -1.33 12.11
C TRP A 92 15.76 -0.66 13.35
N PRO A 93 16.57 0.07 14.13
CA PRO A 93 16.06 0.86 15.24
C PRO A 93 14.94 1.82 14.80
N GLY A 94 13.87 1.88 15.59
CA GLY A 94 12.70 2.71 15.30
C GLY A 94 11.61 2.03 14.45
N MET A 95 11.89 0.92 13.80
CA MET A 95 10.86 0.15 13.09
C MET A 95 9.87 -0.48 14.07
N THR A 96 8.60 -0.40 13.74
CA THR A 96 7.49 -0.91 14.55
C THR A 96 6.52 -1.67 13.67
N GLY A 97 6.27 -2.95 13.99
CA GLY A 97 5.40 -3.83 13.22
C GLY A 97 3.92 -3.65 13.55
N TYR A 98 3.08 -3.39 12.54
CA TYR A 98 1.63 -3.27 12.70
C TYR A 98 0.87 -3.66 11.43
N ALA A 99 -0.43 -3.93 11.58
CA ALA A 99 -1.35 -4.17 10.48
C ALA A 99 -2.58 -3.28 10.66
N MET A 100 -2.99 -2.57 9.61
CA MET A 100 -4.13 -1.63 9.67
C MET A 100 -5.46 -2.37 9.66
N ALA A 101 -6.41 -1.86 10.44
CA ALA A 101 -7.80 -2.26 10.41
C ALA A 101 -8.55 -1.44 9.36
N TYR A 102 -9.30 -2.12 8.49
CA TYR A 102 -10.21 -1.49 7.55
C TYR A 102 -11.32 -2.47 7.15
N GLY A 103 -12.41 -1.94 6.65
CA GLY A 103 -13.45 -2.72 5.99
C GLY A 103 -13.40 -2.54 4.49
N GLY A 104 -14.48 -2.89 3.81
CA GLY A 104 -14.57 -2.57 2.41
C GLY A 104 -15.86 -3.03 1.74
N HIS A 105 -16.27 -2.27 0.73
CA HIS A 105 -17.25 -2.71 -0.26
C HIS A 105 -16.51 -3.40 -1.39
N GLN A 106 -16.70 -4.71 -1.49
CA GLN A 106 -16.13 -5.54 -2.56
C GLN A 106 -17.18 -5.86 -3.59
N PHE A 107 -16.94 -5.49 -4.84
CA PHE A 107 -17.90 -5.62 -5.94
C PHE A 107 -19.29 -5.01 -5.62
N GLY A 108 -19.30 -3.96 -4.78
CA GLY A 108 -20.52 -3.26 -4.36
C GLY A 108 -21.22 -3.84 -3.13
N ASN A 109 -20.69 -4.91 -2.52
CA ASN A 109 -21.23 -5.52 -1.32
C ASN A 109 -20.33 -5.27 -0.11
N TRP A 110 -20.92 -4.95 1.03
CA TRP A 110 -20.16 -4.77 2.28
C TRP A 110 -19.58 -6.12 2.74
N ALA A 111 -18.26 -6.20 2.78
CA ALA A 111 -17.55 -7.41 3.18
C ALA A 111 -17.21 -7.47 4.69
N GLY A 112 -17.54 -6.43 5.43
CA GLY A 112 -17.16 -6.32 6.85
C GLY A 112 -15.69 -6.01 7.05
N GLN A 113 -15.12 -6.47 8.17
CA GLN A 113 -13.69 -6.28 8.45
C GLN A 113 -12.82 -7.09 7.50
N LEU A 114 -11.88 -6.41 6.88
CA LEU A 114 -10.82 -6.96 6.02
C LEU A 114 -9.45 -6.80 6.67
N GLY A 115 -8.88 -5.60 6.64
CA GLY A 115 -7.58 -5.27 7.22
C GLY A 115 -6.39 -5.81 6.43
N ASP A 116 -5.18 -5.47 6.87
CA ASP A 116 -3.92 -5.87 6.27
C ASP A 116 -3.61 -7.36 6.53
N GLY A 117 -4.29 -8.26 5.81
CA GLY A 117 -4.20 -9.72 6.02
C GLY A 117 -2.88 -10.35 5.54
N ARG A 118 -2.09 -9.64 4.74
CA ARG A 118 -0.75 -10.06 4.26
C ARG A 118 0.21 -8.87 4.06
N ALA A 119 -0.20 -7.70 4.48
CA ALA A 119 0.62 -6.51 4.51
C ALA A 119 0.94 -6.17 5.97
N LEU A 120 2.10 -5.55 6.19
CA LEU A 120 2.59 -5.26 7.53
C LEU A 120 3.43 -3.99 7.46
N GLY A 121 3.00 -2.94 8.18
CA GLY A 121 3.76 -1.71 8.34
C GLY A 121 5.04 -1.95 9.12
N LEU A 122 6.11 -1.27 8.75
CA LEU A 122 7.38 -1.23 9.49
C LEU A 122 7.60 0.11 10.18
N GLY A 123 6.69 1.05 10.00
CA GLY A 123 6.78 2.39 10.55
C GLY A 123 6.84 3.49 9.50
N GLU A 124 6.91 4.73 9.98
CA GLU A 124 6.88 5.95 9.16
C GLU A 124 8.22 6.69 9.31
N VAL A 125 8.96 6.80 8.20
CA VAL A 125 10.24 7.50 8.11
C VAL A 125 10.01 8.95 7.73
N LEU A 126 10.70 9.88 8.39
CA LEU A 126 10.79 11.28 7.98
C LEU A 126 12.00 11.43 7.03
N THR A 127 11.71 11.68 5.76
CA THR A 127 12.73 11.95 4.75
C THR A 127 13.13 13.43 4.73
N ALA A 128 14.26 13.75 4.14
CA ALA A 128 14.76 15.12 4.09
C ALA A 128 13.90 16.04 3.20
N HIS A 129 13.29 15.50 2.14
CA HIS A 129 12.63 16.28 1.09
C HIS A 129 11.17 15.88 0.85
N ASP A 130 10.84 14.58 1.00
CA ASP A 130 9.54 14.02 0.61
C ASP A 130 8.59 13.85 1.81
N GLY A 131 8.94 14.41 2.96
CA GLY A 131 8.14 14.35 4.18
C GLY A 131 8.08 12.94 4.77
N ARG A 132 6.93 12.55 5.28
CA ARG A 132 6.67 11.25 5.90
C ARG A 132 6.45 10.18 4.83
N GLN A 133 7.11 9.04 5.00
CA GLN A 133 6.95 7.86 4.16
C GLN A 133 6.73 6.62 5.03
N GLU A 134 5.62 5.95 4.84
CA GLU A 134 5.30 4.67 5.47
C GLU A 134 5.96 3.53 4.69
N LEU A 135 6.65 2.64 5.39
CA LEU A 135 7.22 1.41 4.86
C LEU A 135 6.29 0.25 5.15
N GLN A 136 5.90 -0.50 4.13
CA GLN A 136 5.00 -1.64 4.31
C GLN A 136 5.49 -2.87 3.55
N LEU A 137 5.67 -3.98 4.25
CA LEU A 137 5.96 -5.29 3.65
C LEU A 137 4.67 -5.98 3.20
N LYS A 138 4.62 -6.46 1.96
CA LYS A 138 3.51 -7.29 1.45
C LYS A 138 4.01 -8.71 1.21
N GLY A 139 3.41 -9.66 1.93
CA GLY A 139 3.81 -11.07 1.89
C GLY A 139 4.65 -11.53 3.07
N ALA A 140 4.82 -10.70 4.11
CA ALA A 140 5.71 -10.96 5.25
C ALA A 140 5.10 -11.88 6.34
N GLY A 141 3.94 -12.46 6.10
CA GLY A 141 3.34 -13.42 7.02
C GLY A 141 1.94 -13.03 7.50
N ARG A 142 1.44 -13.81 8.46
CA ARG A 142 0.09 -13.65 9.01
C ARG A 142 -0.02 -12.41 9.89
N THR A 143 -1.23 -11.86 9.91
CA THR A 143 -1.66 -10.78 10.80
C THR A 143 -3.01 -11.14 11.40
N PRO A 144 -3.54 -10.40 12.39
CA PRO A 144 -4.90 -10.60 12.90
C PRO A 144 -6.01 -10.54 11.84
N TYR A 145 -5.70 -9.98 10.66
CA TYR A 145 -6.65 -9.80 9.55
C TYR A 145 -6.52 -10.87 8.43
N SER A 146 -5.68 -11.89 8.60
CA SER A 146 -5.41 -12.88 7.54
C SER A 146 -6.57 -13.85 7.24
N ARG A 147 -7.60 -13.91 8.06
CA ARG A 147 -8.84 -14.69 7.83
C ARG A 147 -8.60 -16.17 7.47
N GLY A 148 -7.53 -16.78 7.97
CA GLY A 148 -7.16 -18.16 7.65
C GLY A 148 -6.15 -18.31 6.51
N ALA A 149 -5.83 -17.24 5.76
CA ALA A 149 -4.74 -17.24 4.77
C ALA A 149 -3.37 -17.29 5.46
N ASP A 150 -2.34 -17.64 4.68
CA ASP A 150 -0.96 -17.76 5.18
C ASP A 150 -0.21 -16.41 5.29
N GLY A 151 -0.79 -15.33 4.79
CA GLY A 151 -0.16 -14.00 4.78
C GLY A 151 1.04 -13.87 3.84
N ARG A 152 1.31 -14.86 3.00
CA ARG A 152 2.42 -14.86 2.06
C ARG A 152 2.04 -14.30 0.70
N ALA A 153 3.04 -13.83 -0.04
CA ALA A 153 2.92 -13.47 -1.46
C ALA A 153 3.90 -14.34 -2.29
N VAL A 154 3.63 -14.42 -3.59
CA VAL A 154 4.46 -15.19 -4.52
C VAL A 154 5.20 -14.26 -5.49
N LEU A 155 6.31 -14.73 -6.04
CA LEU A 155 7.23 -13.94 -6.85
C LEU A 155 6.53 -13.26 -8.04
N ARG A 156 5.69 -13.99 -8.80
CA ARG A 156 4.99 -13.42 -9.97
C ARG A 156 4.12 -12.21 -9.62
N SER A 157 3.38 -12.26 -8.50
CA SER A 157 2.53 -11.15 -8.07
C SER A 157 3.34 -9.98 -7.51
N SER A 158 4.45 -10.28 -6.83
CA SER A 158 5.35 -9.28 -6.27
C SER A 158 6.14 -8.54 -7.35
N ILE A 159 6.57 -9.24 -8.43
CA ILE A 159 7.15 -8.61 -9.63
C ILE A 159 6.14 -7.64 -10.26
N ARG A 160 4.89 -8.08 -10.44
CA ARG A 160 3.83 -7.24 -11.02
C ARG A 160 3.60 -5.96 -10.21
N GLU A 161 3.59 -6.06 -8.89
CA GLU A 161 3.41 -4.90 -8.01
C GLU A 161 4.60 -3.93 -8.11
N LEU A 162 5.84 -4.43 -8.04
CA LEU A 162 7.04 -3.59 -8.16
C LEU A 162 7.10 -2.90 -9.52
N LEU A 163 6.97 -3.65 -10.62
CA LEU A 163 7.08 -3.08 -11.96
C LEU A 163 5.97 -2.08 -12.26
N CYS A 164 4.72 -2.40 -11.85
CA CYS A 164 3.59 -1.53 -12.16
C CYS A 164 3.62 -0.23 -11.34
N SER A 165 3.93 -0.30 -10.05
CA SER A 165 4.01 0.91 -9.21
C SER A 165 5.09 1.88 -9.73
N GLU A 166 6.27 1.39 -10.08
CA GLU A 166 7.34 2.22 -10.63
C GLU A 166 6.98 2.73 -12.05
N ALA A 167 6.40 1.89 -12.91
CA ALA A 167 5.93 2.33 -14.24
C ALA A 167 4.87 3.43 -14.12
N MET A 168 3.90 3.29 -13.23
CA MET A 168 2.86 4.31 -13.01
C MET A 168 3.45 5.62 -12.50
N HIS A 169 4.44 5.56 -11.61
CA HIS A 169 5.16 6.75 -11.16
C HIS A 169 5.81 7.48 -12.35
N HIS A 170 6.55 6.76 -13.19
CA HIS A 170 7.23 7.36 -14.35
C HIS A 170 6.27 7.82 -15.46
N LEU A 171 5.04 7.30 -15.50
CA LEU A 171 3.95 7.81 -16.32
C LEU A 171 3.27 9.05 -15.72
N GLY A 172 3.70 9.52 -14.56
CA GLY A 172 3.13 10.67 -13.86
C GLY A 172 1.75 10.39 -13.27
N VAL A 173 1.46 9.13 -12.92
CA VAL A 173 0.23 8.73 -12.23
C VAL A 173 0.48 8.66 -10.73
N PRO A 174 -0.33 9.31 -9.88
CA PRO A 174 -0.21 9.20 -8.44
C PRO A 174 -0.29 7.73 -7.99
N THR A 175 0.72 7.26 -7.29
CA THR A 175 0.85 5.84 -6.93
C THR A 175 1.72 5.64 -5.69
N THR A 176 1.54 4.51 -5.00
CA THR A 176 2.56 4.00 -4.09
C THR A 176 3.80 3.59 -4.87
N ARG A 177 4.97 3.64 -4.23
CA ARG A 177 6.25 3.21 -4.80
C ARG A 177 6.62 1.82 -4.27
N ALA A 178 7.57 1.16 -4.92
CA ALA A 178 8.14 -0.09 -4.43
C ALA A 178 9.64 0.06 -4.22
N LEU A 179 10.10 -0.13 -2.98
CA LEU A 179 11.51 -0.05 -2.62
C LEU A 179 12.27 -1.29 -3.08
N SER A 180 11.73 -2.47 -2.75
CA SER A 180 12.46 -3.72 -2.94
C SER A 180 11.54 -4.91 -3.22
N LEU A 181 12.12 -5.90 -3.89
CA LEU A 181 11.59 -7.24 -4.08
C LEU A 181 12.61 -8.26 -3.55
N VAL A 182 12.20 -9.03 -2.55
CA VAL A 182 13.02 -10.06 -1.92
C VAL A 182 12.34 -11.42 -2.09
N VAL A 183 13.04 -12.43 -2.59
CA VAL A 183 12.57 -13.83 -2.54
C VAL A 183 12.86 -14.42 -1.16
N THR A 184 11.95 -15.28 -0.68
CA THR A 184 11.98 -15.76 0.71
C THR A 184 12.84 -17.01 0.92
N GLY A 185 13.09 -17.76 -0.14
CA GLY A 185 13.64 -19.12 -0.05
C GLY A 185 12.60 -20.19 0.29
N ASP A 186 11.37 -19.78 0.59
CA ASP A 186 10.23 -20.66 0.87
C ASP A 186 9.37 -20.84 -0.38
N GLU A 187 8.68 -21.97 -0.46
CA GLU A 187 7.63 -22.21 -1.44
C GLU A 187 6.26 -22.00 -0.82
N VAL A 188 5.35 -21.48 -1.61
CA VAL A 188 3.97 -21.14 -1.19
C VAL A 188 2.98 -21.85 -2.09
N LEU A 189 2.09 -22.64 -1.50
CA LEU A 189 1.05 -23.35 -2.26
C LEU A 189 -0.02 -22.38 -2.74
N ARG A 190 -0.27 -22.35 -4.06
CA ARG A 190 -1.29 -21.50 -4.69
C ARG A 190 -2.05 -22.25 -5.78
N ASP A 191 -3.36 -22.11 -5.75
CA ASP A 191 -4.24 -22.44 -6.88
C ASP A 191 -4.52 -21.13 -7.64
N VAL A 192 -3.72 -20.89 -8.70
CA VAL A 192 -3.72 -19.61 -9.44
C VAL A 192 -5.03 -19.38 -10.18
N MET A 193 -5.59 -20.44 -10.73
CA MET A 193 -6.78 -20.37 -11.57
C MET A 193 -8.07 -20.68 -10.78
N TYR A 194 -7.94 -21.04 -9.51
CA TYR A 194 -9.07 -21.50 -8.66
C TYR A 194 -9.82 -22.68 -9.28
N ASP A 195 -9.08 -23.58 -9.92
CA ASP A 195 -9.62 -24.73 -10.67
C ASP A 195 -9.31 -26.08 -10.01
N GLY A 196 -8.76 -26.06 -8.79
CA GLY A 196 -8.43 -27.24 -8.01
C GLY A 196 -7.05 -27.84 -8.33
N HIS A 197 -6.18 -27.11 -9.04
CA HIS A 197 -4.81 -27.52 -9.37
C HIS A 197 -3.75 -26.68 -8.65
N PRO A 198 -3.61 -26.82 -7.31
CA PRO A 198 -2.61 -26.04 -6.56
C PRO A 198 -1.19 -26.46 -6.95
N ALA A 199 -0.31 -25.47 -7.08
CA ALA A 199 1.10 -25.66 -7.32
C ALA A 199 1.94 -24.88 -6.31
N LEU A 200 3.16 -25.37 -6.04
CA LEU A 200 4.15 -24.63 -5.25
C LEU A 200 4.76 -23.51 -6.09
N GLU A 201 4.73 -22.31 -5.58
CA GLU A 201 5.33 -21.12 -6.18
C GLU A 201 6.35 -20.50 -5.25
N GLN A 202 7.39 -19.91 -5.81
CA GLN A 202 8.40 -19.20 -5.03
C GLN A 202 7.79 -18.04 -4.25
N GLY A 203 8.00 -18.03 -2.93
CA GLY A 203 7.60 -16.96 -2.04
C GLY A 203 8.43 -15.69 -2.27
N ALA A 204 7.77 -14.53 -2.14
CA ALA A 204 8.45 -13.25 -2.24
C ALA A 204 7.76 -12.19 -1.38
N ILE A 205 8.50 -11.14 -1.04
CA ILE A 205 8.05 -9.99 -0.28
C ILE A 205 8.41 -8.73 -1.07
N VAL A 206 7.45 -7.83 -1.24
CA VAL A 206 7.69 -6.50 -1.77
C VAL A 206 7.57 -5.47 -0.65
N CYS A 207 8.57 -4.58 -0.53
CA CYS A 207 8.47 -3.41 0.33
C CYS A 207 7.83 -2.26 -0.46
N ARG A 208 6.65 -1.84 -0.03
CA ARG A 208 5.92 -0.69 -0.58
C ARG A 208 6.24 0.55 0.22
N VAL A 209 6.21 1.70 -0.43
CA VAL A 209 6.47 3.01 0.18
C VAL A 209 5.42 4.00 -0.28
N ALA A 210 4.83 4.73 0.66
CA ALA A 210 3.85 5.77 0.38
C ALA A 210 3.80 6.77 1.55
N PRO A 211 3.27 7.97 1.37
CA PRO A 211 2.99 8.86 2.50
C PRO A 211 2.07 8.23 3.54
N SER A 212 1.12 7.38 3.11
CA SER A 212 0.29 6.52 3.96
C SER A 212 -0.43 5.45 3.15
N PHE A 213 -0.82 4.34 3.83
CA PHE A 213 -1.68 3.29 3.29
C PHE A 213 -3.13 3.37 3.82
N ILE A 214 -3.52 4.48 4.44
CA ILE A 214 -4.92 4.74 4.82
C ILE A 214 -5.79 4.74 3.55
N ARG A 215 -6.91 4.04 3.60
CA ARG A 215 -7.83 3.82 2.48
C ARG A 215 -9.27 4.17 2.85
N PHE A 216 -10.18 4.23 1.89
CA PHE A 216 -11.60 4.47 2.18
C PHE A 216 -12.15 3.50 3.21
N GLY A 217 -11.80 2.21 3.09
CA GLY A 217 -12.20 1.16 4.03
C GLY A 217 -11.80 1.41 5.48
N SER A 218 -10.74 2.21 5.73
CA SER A 218 -10.33 2.59 7.09
C SER A 218 -11.37 3.46 7.78
N PHE A 219 -12.13 4.27 7.03
CA PHE A 219 -13.22 5.11 7.53
C PHE A 219 -14.55 4.35 7.53
N GLU A 220 -14.77 3.48 6.53
CA GLU A 220 -16.00 2.68 6.44
C GLU A 220 -16.18 1.73 7.62
N LEU A 221 -15.10 1.11 8.10
CA LEU A 221 -15.18 0.12 9.18
C LEU A 221 -15.73 0.72 10.48
N PRO A 222 -15.18 1.81 11.04
CA PRO A 222 -15.74 2.44 12.22
C PRO A 222 -17.13 3.03 11.95
N ALA A 223 -17.40 3.59 10.76
CA ALA A 223 -18.72 4.10 10.41
C ALA A 223 -19.78 2.98 10.41
N ALA A 224 -19.50 1.83 9.79
CA ALA A 224 -20.40 0.69 9.75
C ALA A 224 -20.66 0.07 11.15
N ARG A 225 -19.75 0.27 12.08
CA ARG A 225 -19.85 -0.16 13.49
C ARG A 225 -20.45 0.89 14.42
N ASN A 226 -20.78 2.06 13.89
CA ASN A 226 -21.21 3.23 14.68
C ASN A 226 -20.18 3.65 15.73
N ASP A 227 -18.89 3.41 15.47
CA ASP A 227 -17.77 3.85 16.31
C ASP A 227 -17.34 5.26 15.87
N LEU A 228 -18.15 6.25 16.25
CA LEU A 228 -17.95 7.64 15.82
C LEU A 228 -16.69 8.27 16.45
N ASP A 229 -16.26 7.79 17.60
CA ASP A 229 -15.06 8.30 18.26
C ASP A 229 -13.79 7.87 17.50
N LEU A 230 -13.68 6.61 17.10
CA LEU A 230 -12.59 6.14 16.26
C LEU A 230 -12.62 6.82 14.89
N LEU A 231 -13.81 6.94 14.28
CA LEU A 231 -13.98 7.63 12.99
C LEU A 231 -13.46 9.07 13.06
N ARG A 232 -13.83 9.80 14.10
CA ARG A 232 -13.36 11.18 14.30
C ARG A 232 -11.86 11.25 14.52
N ARG A 233 -11.32 10.43 15.39
CA ARG A 233 -9.87 10.38 15.67
C ARG A 233 -9.07 10.07 14.41
N LEU A 234 -9.49 9.09 13.62
CA LEU A 234 -8.84 8.76 12.35
C LEU A 234 -8.93 9.91 11.34
N THR A 235 -10.07 10.57 11.25
CA THR A 235 -10.26 11.71 10.36
C THR A 235 -9.39 12.89 10.78
N ASP A 236 -9.36 13.22 12.06
CA ASP A 236 -8.55 14.31 12.60
C ASP A 236 -7.06 14.04 12.39
N PHE A 237 -6.60 12.81 12.65
CA PHE A 237 -5.22 12.36 12.35
C PHE A 237 -4.90 12.51 10.87
N THR A 238 -5.78 12.03 9.99
CA THR A 238 -5.55 12.07 8.54
C THR A 238 -5.45 13.51 8.04
N ILE A 239 -6.32 14.39 8.52
CA ILE A 239 -6.27 15.83 8.18
C ILE A 239 -4.95 16.44 8.68
N ALA A 240 -4.62 16.26 9.94
CA ALA A 240 -3.45 16.89 10.53
C ALA A 240 -2.14 16.44 9.85
N THR A 241 -2.07 15.16 9.46
CA THR A 241 -0.85 14.54 8.92
C THR A 241 -0.72 14.70 7.41
N HIS A 242 -1.82 14.54 6.65
CA HIS A 242 -1.78 14.44 5.19
C HIS A 242 -2.49 15.57 4.45
N TYR A 243 -3.29 16.40 5.18
CA TYR A 243 -4.02 17.53 4.63
C TYR A 243 -3.84 18.78 5.50
N PRO A 244 -2.58 19.17 5.80
CA PRO A 244 -2.30 20.24 6.77
C PRO A 244 -2.92 21.59 6.41
N ALA A 245 -3.23 21.82 5.14
CA ALA A 245 -3.91 23.04 4.70
C ALA A 245 -5.30 23.24 5.37
N PHE A 246 -5.93 22.14 5.80
CA PHE A 246 -7.25 22.18 6.44
C PHE A 246 -7.19 22.11 7.97
N ALA A 247 -6.01 21.88 8.54
CA ALA A 247 -5.85 21.72 9.99
C ALA A 247 -6.27 22.97 10.79
N SER A 248 -6.17 24.16 10.19
CA SER A 248 -6.58 25.43 10.81
C SER A 248 -8.08 25.73 10.72
N LEU A 249 -8.83 24.99 9.89
CA LEU A 249 -10.28 25.14 9.81
C LEU A 249 -10.95 24.53 11.04
N GLY A 250 -12.03 25.14 11.50
CA GLY A 250 -12.79 24.70 12.67
C GLY A 250 -14.06 23.95 12.30
N GLY A 251 -14.57 23.15 13.25
CA GLY A 251 -15.90 22.55 13.16
C GLY A 251 -16.13 21.68 11.93
N GLU A 252 -17.32 21.82 11.36
CA GLU A 252 -17.75 21.03 10.18
C GLU A 252 -17.02 21.44 8.89
N ASP A 253 -16.60 22.69 8.78
CA ASP A 253 -15.91 23.21 7.58
C ASP A 253 -14.63 22.44 7.29
N ARG A 254 -13.90 22.01 8.34
CA ARG A 254 -12.69 21.20 8.20
C ARG A 254 -12.97 19.86 7.55
N TYR A 255 -14.02 19.16 7.98
CA TYR A 255 -14.40 17.86 7.43
C TYR A 255 -14.97 17.98 6.02
N ALA A 256 -15.74 19.05 5.76
CA ALA A 256 -16.26 19.33 4.42
C ALA A 256 -15.14 19.61 3.41
N ALA A 257 -14.14 20.42 3.81
CA ALA A 257 -12.96 20.69 2.98
C ALA A 257 -12.13 19.42 2.73
N PHE A 258 -11.92 18.61 3.76
CA PHE A 258 -11.24 17.31 3.62
C PHE A 258 -11.97 16.41 2.63
N PHE A 259 -13.28 16.24 2.78
CA PHE A 259 -14.09 15.42 1.88
C PHE A 259 -14.01 15.92 0.43
N ALA A 260 -14.14 17.22 0.21
CA ALA A 260 -14.03 17.82 -1.11
C ALA A 260 -12.67 17.53 -1.77
N GLU A 261 -11.58 17.66 -1.02
CA GLU A 261 -10.23 17.37 -1.54
C GLU A 261 -10.03 15.87 -1.84
N VAL A 262 -10.59 14.98 -1.02
CA VAL A 262 -10.57 13.52 -1.30
C VAL A 262 -11.31 13.23 -2.61
N CYS A 263 -12.47 13.84 -2.84
CA CYS A 263 -13.20 13.70 -4.12
C CYS A 263 -12.37 14.23 -5.29
N GLU A 264 -11.74 15.39 -5.15
CA GLU A 264 -10.91 16.00 -6.19
C GLU A 264 -9.70 15.11 -6.54
N ARG A 265 -8.97 14.62 -5.53
CA ARG A 265 -7.83 13.71 -5.75
C ARG A 265 -8.25 12.40 -6.41
N THR A 266 -9.39 11.85 -6.00
CA THR A 266 -9.92 10.62 -6.59
C THR A 266 -10.32 10.85 -8.05
N ALA A 267 -10.98 11.97 -8.36
CA ALA A 267 -11.32 12.32 -9.75
C ALA A 267 -10.09 12.50 -10.63
N ARG A 268 -9.04 13.17 -10.12
CA ARG A 268 -7.75 13.30 -10.80
C ARG A 268 -7.10 11.94 -11.05
N LEU A 269 -7.12 11.04 -10.06
CA LEU A 269 -6.59 9.69 -10.20
C LEU A 269 -7.31 8.94 -11.33
N MET A 270 -8.64 9.04 -11.41
CA MET A 270 -9.41 8.44 -12.50
C MET A 270 -9.01 9.03 -13.86
N ALA A 271 -8.85 10.35 -13.96
CA ALA A 271 -8.37 10.99 -15.18
C ALA A 271 -6.99 10.48 -15.60
N HIS A 272 -6.08 10.28 -14.65
CA HIS A 272 -4.76 9.70 -14.92
C HIS A 272 -4.84 8.25 -15.39
N TRP A 273 -5.63 7.39 -14.75
CA TRP A 273 -5.81 6.01 -15.20
C TRP A 273 -6.38 5.93 -16.62
N MET A 274 -7.42 6.74 -16.90
CA MET A 274 -8.02 6.81 -18.22
C MET A 274 -7.00 7.29 -19.27
N ARG A 275 -6.17 8.30 -18.93
CA ARG A 275 -5.15 8.87 -19.83
C ARG A 275 -4.13 7.83 -20.29
N VAL A 276 -3.71 6.92 -19.40
CA VAL A 276 -2.68 5.91 -19.71
C VAL A 276 -3.27 4.56 -20.10
N GLY A 277 -4.60 4.43 -20.19
CA GLY A 277 -5.26 3.16 -20.50
C GLY A 277 -5.19 2.11 -19.40
N PHE A 278 -4.93 2.52 -18.16
CA PHE A 278 -4.81 1.61 -17.02
C PHE A 278 -6.15 1.17 -16.48
N VAL A 279 -6.29 -0.13 -16.21
CA VAL A 279 -7.46 -0.73 -15.55
C VAL A 279 -7.01 -1.39 -14.27
N HIS A 280 -7.46 -0.86 -13.13
CA HIS A 280 -7.13 -1.39 -11.81
C HIS A 280 -7.72 -2.79 -11.60
N GLY A 281 -8.93 -3.00 -12.06
CA GLY A 281 -9.61 -4.29 -12.05
C GLY A 281 -10.22 -4.70 -10.70
N VAL A 282 -9.89 -4.04 -9.59
CA VAL A 282 -10.45 -4.29 -8.24
C VAL A 282 -10.56 -2.99 -7.46
N MET A 283 -11.48 -2.12 -7.86
CA MET A 283 -11.71 -0.81 -7.21
C MET A 283 -12.66 -0.94 -6.01
N ASN A 284 -12.39 -1.92 -5.17
CA ASN A 284 -13.04 -2.02 -3.86
C ASN A 284 -12.59 -0.85 -2.97
N THR A 285 -13.37 -0.47 -1.99
CA THR A 285 -13.00 0.62 -1.07
C THR A 285 -11.81 0.29 -0.17
N ASP A 286 -11.52 -1.00 -0.01
CA ASP A 286 -10.27 -1.49 0.60
C ASP A 286 -9.03 -1.37 -0.32
N ASN A 287 -9.21 -1.04 -1.60
CA ASN A 287 -8.15 -0.84 -2.59
C ASN A 287 -8.08 0.60 -3.13
N MET A 288 -8.71 1.55 -2.45
CA MET A 288 -8.74 2.97 -2.83
C MET A 288 -8.11 3.82 -1.73
N SER A 289 -6.99 4.47 -2.07
CA SER A 289 -6.27 5.34 -1.13
C SER A 289 -7.05 6.62 -0.83
N ILE A 290 -7.09 7.00 0.45
CA ILE A 290 -7.64 8.31 0.86
C ILE A 290 -6.82 9.48 0.32
N LEU A 291 -5.57 9.25 -0.07
CA LEU A 291 -4.66 10.25 -0.63
C LEU A 291 -4.76 10.39 -2.15
N GLY A 292 -5.62 9.60 -2.82
CA GLY A 292 -5.73 9.58 -4.28
C GLY A 292 -4.52 8.91 -4.96
N LEU A 293 -3.91 7.91 -4.31
CA LEU A 293 -2.83 7.12 -4.87
C LEU A 293 -3.37 5.80 -5.44
N THR A 294 -2.76 5.30 -6.51
CA THR A 294 -2.95 3.92 -6.95
C THR A 294 -2.29 2.98 -5.94
N ILE A 295 -3.06 2.05 -5.36
CA ILE A 295 -2.59 1.06 -4.39
C ILE A 295 -3.05 -0.36 -4.80
N ASP A 296 -2.42 -1.38 -4.22
CA ASP A 296 -2.85 -2.80 -4.31
C ASP A 296 -2.98 -3.32 -5.75
N TYR A 297 -1.86 -3.36 -6.45
CA TYR A 297 -1.73 -3.88 -7.80
C TYR A 297 -2.02 -5.39 -7.88
N GLY A 298 -3.31 -5.73 -8.02
CA GLY A 298 -3.82 -7.09 -8.18
C GLY A 298 -3.93 -7.53 -9.65
N PRO A 299 -5.15 -7.86 -10.13
CA PRO A 299 -5.39 -8.25 -11.53
C PRO A 299 -5.51 -7.02 -12.46
N TYR A 300 -4.59 -6.06 -12.35
CA TYR A 300 -4.55 -4.90 -13.21
C TYR A 300 -4.09 -5.23 -14.63
N GLY A 301 -4.31 -4.28 -15.55
CA GLY A 301 -3.76 -4.31 -16.91
C GLY A 301 -3.93 -2.98 -17.62
N TRP A 302 -3.46 -2.94 -18.86
CA TRP A 302 -3.68 -1.80 -19.77
C TRP A 302 -4.51 -2.26 -20.95
N VAL A 303 -5.40 -1.37 -21.42
CA VAL A 303 -6.09 -1.63 -22.70
C VAL A 303 -5.04 -1.61 -23.82
N ASP A 304 -5.11 -2.62 -24.68
CA ASP A 304 -4.29 -2.71 -25.89
C ASP A 304 -5.04 -2.01 -27.02
N ASP A 305 -6.12 -2.61 -27.51
CA ASP A 305 -7.11 -1.90 -28.31
C ASP A 305 -8.08 -1.14 -27.40
N PHE A 306 -8.61 0.00 -27.91
CA PHE A 306 -9.58 0.77 -27.14
C PHE A 306 -10.90 0.00 -26.98
N ASP A 307 -11.06 -0.65 -25.83
CA ASP A 307 -12.27 -1.34 -25.43
C ASP A 307 -12.75 -0.83 -24.06
N PRO A 308 -13.79 0.02 -24.01
CA PRO A 308 -14.35 0.51 -22.74
C PRO A 308 -14.91 -0.59 -21.83
N ASP A 309 -15.25 -1.76 -22.37
CA ASP A 309 -15.80 -2.88 -21.63
C ASP A 309 -14.75 -3.91 -21.21
N TRP A 310 -13.49 -3.67 -21.52
CA TRP A 310 -12.40 -4.56 -21.12
C TRP A 310 -12.14 -4.54 -19.60
N THR A 311 -11.93 -5.74 -19.03
CA THR A 311 -11.51 -5.92 -17.64
C THR A 311 -10.43 -6.99 -17.55
N PRO A 312 -9.31 -6.73 -16.83
CA PRO A 312 -8.26 -7.72 -16.61
C PRO A 312 -8.62 -8.75 -15.54
N ASN A 313 -9.68 -8.48 -14.75
CA ASN A 313 -10.09 -9.32 -13.63
C ASN A 313 -11.03 -10.43 -14.08
N THR A 314 -10.55 -11.68 -14.07
CA THR A 314 -11.35 -12.85 -14.45
C THR A 314 -12.54 -13.08 -13.52
N THR A 315 -12.43 -12.73 -12.25
CA THR A 315 -13.53 -12.81 -11.26
C THR A 315 -14.65 -11.81 -11.58
N ASP A 316 -14.32 -10.68 -12.22
CA ASP A 316 -15.28 -9.64 -12.63
C ASP A 316 -15.80 -9.83 -14.06
N ARG A 317 -15.45 -10.93 -14.74
CA ARG A 317 -15.77 -11.13 -16.18
C ARG A 317 -17.27 -11.11 -16.46
N ALA A 318 -18.09 -11.62 -15.55
CA ALA A 318 -19.54 -11.71 -15.73
C ALA A 318 -20.24 -10.35 -15.59
N HIS A 319 -19.79 -9.53 -14.64
CA HIS A 319 -20.45 -8.26 -14.31
C HIS A 319 -19.69 -7.04 -14.83
N LYS A 320 -18.40 -7.17 -15.09
CA LYS A 320 -17.51 -6.11 -15.58
C LYS A 320 -17.66 -4.79 -14.81
N ARG A 321 -17.83 -4.91 -13.47
CA ARG A 321 -18.02 -3.75 -12.61
C ARG A 321 -16.86 -2.79 -12.70
N TYR A 322 -15.64 -3.33 -12.74
CA TYR A 322 -14.38 -2.57 -12.74
C TYR A 322 -13.71 -2.52 -14.13
N ARG A 323 -14.53 -2.55 -15.21
CA ARG A 323 -14.04 -2.39 -16.58
C ARG A 323 -13.49 -0.98 -16.82
N PHE A 324 -12.68 -0.82 -17.85
CA PHE A 324 -12.00 0.44 -18.19
C PHE A 324 -12.93 1.65 -18.18
N GLY A 325 -13.97 1.66 -19.01
CA GLY A 325 -14.87 2.80 -19.15
C GLY A 325 -15.76 3.08 -17.93
N HIS A 326 -15.78 2.18 -16.94
CA HIS A 326 -16.64 2.31 -15.76
C HIS A 326 -15.90 2.82 -14.52
N GLN A 327 -14.55 2.89 -14.55
CA GLN A 327 -13.73 3.32 -13.42
C GLN A 327 -14.14 4.67 -12.82
N PRO A 328 -14.39 5.74 -13.62
CA PRO A 328 -14.82 7.03 -13.06
C PRO A 328 -16.16 6.95 -12.31
N ARG A 329 -17.10 6.12 -12.82
CA ARG A 329 -18.41 5.94 -12.19
C ARG A 329 -18.34 5.13 -10.88
N VAL A 330 -17.41 4.20 -10.80
CA VAL A 330 -17.19 3.41 -9.56
C VAL A 330 -16.54 4.26 -8.48
N ALA A 331 -15.66 5.17 -8.88
CA ALA A 331 -14.97 6.07 -7.97
C ALA A 331 -15.87 7.20 -7.42
N TYR A 332 -16.95 7.53 -8.13
CA TYR A 332 -17.97 8.50 -7.71
C TYR A 332 -18.88 7.91 -6.62
#